data_2347599276b07db043134cf1fd99159d
#
_entry.id   2347599276b07db043134cf1fd99159d
#
_cell.length_a   1.000
_cell.length_b   1.000
_cell.length_c   1.000
_cell.angle_alpha   90.00
_cell.angle_beta   90.00
_cell.angle_gamma   90.00
#
_symmetry.space_group_name_H-M   'P 1'
#
loop_
_entity.id
_entity.type
_entity.pdbx_description
1 polymer ?
#
loop_
_entity_poly.entity_id
_entity_poly.type
_entity_poly.pdbx_seq_one_letter_code
_entity_poly.pdbx_strand_id
1 'polypeptide(L)'
;MVAVVEDDESYRGALQRLLKSAGLSVLAFASAEDFLNSGQQRETGCLITDIRMPGMSGLDLQARLNTEQCPIPTIFITAHGDEKMRMQAMRGGAVKFLAKPFDGAILIEAARVALEGGI
;
A
#
# COMPACT_ATOMS: atom_id res chain seq x y z
N MET A 1 3.42 -5.53 -10.52
CA MET A 1 2.01 -5.18 -10.32
C MET A 1 1.87 -4.44 -8.99
N VAL A 2 1.03 -3.41 -8.95
CA VAL A 2 0.73 -2.65 -7.75
C VAL A 2 -0.59 -3.15 -7.16
N ALA A 3 -0.60 -3.43 -5.87
CA ALA A 3 -1.84 -3.73 -5.16
C ALA A 3 -2.24 -2.53 -4.31
N VAL A 4 -3.49 -2.14 -4.38
CA VAL A 4 -4.06 -1.05 -3.59
C VAL A 4 -5.06 -1.65 -2.62
N VAL A 5 -4.90 -1.35 -1.33
CA VAL A 5 -5.83 -1.80 -0.29
C VAL A 5 -6.40 -0.55 0.37
N GLU A 6 -7.68 -0.29 0.16
CA GLU A 6 -8.37 0.92 0.61
C GLU A 6 -9.85 0.61 0.78
N ASP A 7 -10.39 0.83 1.97
CA ASP A 7 -11.79 0.52 2.25
C ASP A 7 -12.78 1.56 1.70
N ASP A 8 -12.36 2.81 1.53
CA ASP A 8 -13.19 3.85 0.92
C ASP A 8 -13.25 3.63 -0.59
N GLU A 9 -14.45 3.33 -1.10
CA GLU A 9 -14.66 3.01 -2.51
C GLU A 9 -14.24 4.13 -3.44
N SER A 10 -14.60 5.36 -3.13
CA SER A 10 -14.25 6.52 -3.96
C SER A 10 -12.76 6.75 -4.02
N TYR A 11 -12.11 6.67 -2.86
CA TYR A 11 -10.66 6.88 -2.78
C TYR A 11 -9.91 5.75 -3.47
N ARG A 12 -10.37 4.51 -3.28
CA ARG A 12 -9.81 3.32 -3.94
C ARG A 12 -9.86 3.47 -5.45
N GLY A 13 -11.00 3.88 -5.99
CA GLY A 13 -11.17 4.12 -7.43
C GLY A 13 -10.26 5.22 -7.94
N ALA A 14 -10.11 6.30 -7.18
CA ALA A 14 -9.25 7.42 -7.56
C ALA A 14 -7.77 6.98 -7.62
N LEU A 15 -7.31 6.22 -6.64
CA LEU A 15 -5.95 5.67 -6.64
C LEU A 15 -5.72 4.76 -7.84
N GLN A 16 -6.68 3.91 -8.12
CA GLN A 16 -6.60 2.98 -9.24
C GLN A 16 -6.47 3.73 -10.56
N ARG A 17 -7.29 4.76 -10.78
CA ARG A 17 -7.23 5.57 -11.99
C ARG A 17 -5.91 6.32 -12.10
N LEU A 18 -5.44 6.89 -11.00
CA LEU A 18 -4.18 7.63 -10.97
C LEU A 18 -3.01 6.74 -11.40
N LEU A 19 -2.90 5.56 -10.81
CA LEU A 19 -1.80 4.65 -11.08
C LEU A 19 -1.88 4.08 -12.49
N LYS A 20 -3.08 3.74 -12.95
CA LYS A 20 -3.27 3.26 -14.33
C LYS A 20 -2.92 4.33 -15.35
N SER A 21 -3.22 5.60 -15.07
CA SER A 21 -2.88 6.70 -15.98
C SER A 21 -1.37 6.87 -16.13
N ALA A 22 -0.60 6.40 -15.15
CA ALA A 22 0.86 6.40 -15.19
C ALA A 22 1.44 5.15 -15.87
N GLY A 23 0.58 4.29 -16.41
CA GLY A 23 1.02 3.08 -17.12
C GLY A 23 1.29 1.90 -16.20
N LEU A 24 0.87 1.95 -14.93
CA LEU A 24 1.11 0.87 -13.99
C LEU A 24 -0.04 -0.14 -13.99
N SER A 25 0.31 -1.42 -13.81
CA SER A 25 -0.66 -2.49 -13.65
C SER A 25 -1.13 -2.50 -12.18
N VAL A 26 -2.43 -2.44 -11.95
CA VAL A 26 -3.01 -2.24 -10.61
C VAL A 26 -4.14 -3.22 -10.35
N LEU A 27 -4.14 -3.83 -9.17
CA LEU A 27 -5.30 -4.53 -8.61
C LEU A 27 -5.69 -3.82 -7.32
N ALA A 28 -6.98 -3.61 -7.12
CA ALA A 28 -7.49 -2.90 -5.95
C ALA A 28 -8.37 -3.81 -5.10
N PHE A 29 -8.25 -3.69 -3.79
CA PHE A 29 -8.94 -4.50 -2.80
C PHE A 29 -9.58 -3.60 -1.75
N ALA A 30 -10.76 -3.99 -1.28
CA ALA A 30 -11.49 -3.22 -0.28
C ALA A 30 -10.99 -3.46 1.15
N SER A 31 -10.22 -4.52 1.38
CA SER A 31 -9.71 -4.85 2.71
C SER A 31 -8.40 -5.62 2.61
N ALA A 32 -7.66 -5.63 3.71
CA ALA A 32 -6.44 -6.44 3.82
C ALA A 32 -6.75 -7.93 3.66
N GLU A 33 -7.87 -8.36 4.23
CA GLU A 33 -8.31 -9.76 4.14
C GLU A 33 -8.57 -10.16 2.68
N ASP A 34 -9.21 -9.29 1.91
CA ASP A 34 -9.47 -9.55 0.49
C ASP A 34 -8.15 -9.70 -0.28
N PHE A 35 -7.17 -8.85 0.02
CA PHE A 35 -5.85 -8.95 -0.61
C PHE A 35 -5.19 -10.29 -0.27
N LEU A 36 -5.18 -10.66 1.01
CA LEU A 36 -4.57 -11.93 1.43
C LEU A 36 -5.26 -13.13 0.81
N ASN A 37 -6.59 -13.09 0.72
CA ASN A 37 -7.38 -14.18 0.15
C ASN A 37 -7.25 -14.28 -1.37
N SER A 38 -6.79 -13.22 -2.03
CA SER A 38 -6.65 -13.20 -3.48
C SER A 38 -5.51 -14.09 -3.99
N GLY A 39 -4.54 -14.40 -3.13
CA GLY A 39 -3.37 -15.16 -3.53
C GLY A 39 -2.37 -14.38 -4.38
N GLN A 40 -2.51 -13.05 -4.47
CA GLN A 40 -1.67 -12.21 -5.33
C GLN A 40 -0.42 -11.67 -4.65
N GLN A 41 -0.10 -12.13 -3.44
CA GLN A 41 1.01 -11.57 -2.67
C GLN A 41 2.34 -11.65 -3.42
N ARG A 42 2.63 -12.80 -4.03
CA ARG A 42 3.91 -13.01 -4.72
C ARG A 42 4.00 -12.26 -6.05
N GLU A 43 2.85 -11.88 -6.62
CA GLU A 43 2.79 -11.12 -7.87
C GLU A 43 2.84 -9.61 -7.64
N THR A 44 2.77 -9.19 -6.38
CA THR A 44 2.73 -7.78 -6.01
C THR A 44 4.13 -7.25 -5.79
N GLY A 45 4.53 -6.29 -6.61
CA GLY A 45 5.83 -5.63 -6.47
C GLY A 45 5.79 -4.37 -5.62
N CYS A 46 4.59 -3.83 -5.39
CA CYS A 46 4.38 -2.66 -4.56
C CYS A 46 2.98 -2.72 -3.95
N LEU A 47 2.90 -2.53 -2.64
CA LEU A 47 1.63 -2.49 -1.92
C LEU A 47 1.37 -1.07 -1.45
N ILE A 48 0.21 -0.53 -1.80
CA ILE A 48 -0.25 0.78 -1.32
C ILE A 48 -1.45 0.51 -0.43
N THR A 49 -1.37 0.89 0.84
CA THR A 49 -2.45 0.59 1.77
C THR A 49 -2.69 1.73 2.74
N ASP A 50 -3.96 1.94 3.08
CA ASP A 50 -4.32 2.78 4.22
C ASP A 50 -3.95 2.03 5.50
N ILE A 51 -3.80 2.76 6.59
CA ILE A 51 -3.52 2.16 7.90
C ILE A 51 -4.81 1.78 8.59
N ARG A 52 -5.75 2.72 8.72
CA ARG A 52 -6.98 2.50 9.47
C ARG A 52 -8.08 1.96 8.56
N MET A 53 -8.38 0.69 8.73
CA MET A 53 -9.44 0.01 7.99
C MET A 53 -10.20 -0.92 8.94
N PRO A 54 -11.50 -1.18 8.69
CA PRO A 54 -12.21 -2.18 9.47
C PRO A 54 -11.53 -3.54 9.36
N GLY A 55 -11.47 -4.27 10.47
CA GLY A 55 -10.77 -5.55 10.51
C GLY A 55 -9.27 -5.35 10.61
N MET A 56 -8.52 -6.01 9.72
CA MET A 56 -7.06 -5.92 9.73
C MET A 56 -6.60 -4.54 9.24
N SER A 57 -5.75 -3.88 10.03
CA SER A 57 -5.16 -2.59 9.64
C SER A 57 -4.04 -2.78 8.63
N GLY A 58 -3.60 -1.67 8.00
CA GLY A 58 -2.45 -1.71 7.10
C GLY A 58 -1.17 -2.14 7.79
N LEU A 59 -0.98 -1.74 9.06
CA LEU A 59 0.19 -2.16 9.84
C LEU A 59 0.12 -3.65 10.16
N ASP A 60 -1.07 -4.18 10.47
CA ASP A 60 -1.27 -5.62 10.69
C ASP A 60 -0.97 -6.40 9.41
N LEU A 61 -1.39 -5.89 8.27
CA LEU A 61 -1.11 -6.51 6.98
C LEU A 61 0.39 -6.59 6.73
N GLN A 62 1.11 -5.50 6.97
CA GLN A 62 2.56 -5.46 6.81
C GLN A 62 3.23 -6.52 7.71
N ALA A 63 2.82 -6.57 8.97
CA ALA A 63 3.38 -7.52 9.93
C ALA A 63 3.10 -8.97 9.49
N ARG A 64 1.90 -9.23 8.99
CA ARG A 64 1.49 -10.54 8.49
C ARG A 64 2.36 -10.99 7.31
N LEU A 65 2.58 -10.08 6.36
CA LEU A 65 3.41 -10.38 5.19
C LEU A 65 4.86 -10.67 5.59
N ASN A 66 5.40 -9.88 6.53
CA ASN A 66 6.75 -10.11 7.03
C ASN A 66 6.86 -11.46 7.74
N THR A 67 5.86 -11.80 8.55
CA THR A 67 5.83 -13.09 9.28
C THR A 67 5.76 -14.26 8.32
N GLU A 68 5.04 -14.10 7.21
CA GLU A 68 4.90 -15.16 6.19
C GLU A 68 6.07 -15.18 5.21
N GLN A 69 7.12 -14.41 5.47
CA GLN A 69 8.31 -14.34 4.63
C GLN A 69 7.98 -13.93 3.20
N CYS A 70 7.01 -13.05 3.06
CA CYS A 70 6.62 -12.47 1.78
C CYS A 70 6.61 -10.94 1.89
N PRO A 71 7.77 -10.32 2.20
CA PRO A 71 7.82 -8.87 2.33
C PRO A 71 7.57 -8.20 0.98
N ILE A 72 6.70 -7.20 0.99
CA ILE A 72 6.36 -6.44 -0.21
C ILE A 72 6.70 -4.98 0.09
N PRO A 73 7.41 -4.27 -0.82
CA PRO A 73 7.62 -2.84 -0.64
C PRO A 73 6.29 -2.14 -0.45
N THR A 74 6.10 -1.50 0.70
CA THR A 74 4.81 -0.96 1.10
C THR A 74 4.87 0.55 1.23
N ILE A 75 3.86 1.22 0.64
CA ILE A 75 3.61 2.65 0.78
C ILE A 75 2.34 2.78 1.59
N PHE A 76 2.44 3.44 2.75
CA PHE A 76 1.28 3.71 3.56
C PHE A 76 0.71 5.09 3.24
N ILE A 77 -0.62 5.17 3.17
CA ILE A 77 -1.36 6.42 3.04
C ILE A 77 -2.37 6.49 4.17
N THR A 78 -2.50 7.64 4.80
CA THR A 78 -3.45 7.76 5.90
C THR A 78 -3.91 9.20 6.11
N ALA A 79 -5.18 9.37 6.51
CA ALA A 79 -5.73 10.67 6.85
C ALA A 79 -5.33 11.12 8.26
N HIS A 80 -5.03 10.17 9.14
CA HIS A 80 -4.81 10.41 10.56
C HIS A 80 -3.56 9.70 11.09
N GLY A 81 -2.47 9.83 10.34
CA GLY A 81 -1.21 9.25 10.77
C GLY A 81 -0.56 10.07 11.88
N ASP A 82 0.10 9.40 12.80
CA ASP A 82 0.92 10.04 13.82
C ASP A 82 2.35 9.51 13.72
N GLU A 83 3.26 10.12 14.47
CA GLU A 83 4.68 9.75 14.43
C GLU A 83 4.92 8.31 14.89
N LYS A 84 4.14 7.83 15.85
CA LYS A 84 4.28 6.46 16.34
C LYS A 84 3.92 5.45 15.23
N MET A 85 2.84 5.71 14.51
CA MET A 85 2.44 4.87 13.37
C MET A 85 3.49 4.89 12.27
N ARG A 86 4.01 6.09 11.96
CA ARG A 86 5.05 6.23 10.95
C ARG A 86 6.29 5.44 11.32
N MET A 87 6.74 5.55 12.55
CA MET A 87 7.91 4.81 13.02
C MET A 87 7.69 3.30 12.95
N GLN A 88 6.51 2.82 13.33
CA GLN A 88 6.17 1.41 13.26
C GLN A 88 6.19 0.92 11.81
N ALA A 89 5.61 1.71 10.89
CA ALA A 89 5.59 1.38 9.46
C ALA A 89 7.00 1.28 8.89
N MET A 90 7.85 2.27 9.21
CA MET A 90 9.21 2.30 8.71
C MET A 90 10.07 1.17 9.28
N ARG A 91 9.88 0.82 10.55
CA ARG A 91 10.57 -0.32 11.15
C ARG A 91 10.17 -1.63 10.49
N GLY A 92 8.92 -1.73 10.02
CA GLY A 92 8.43 -2.91 9.31
C GLY A 92 8.88 -3.00 7.86
N GLY A 93 9.61 -2.01 7.37
CA GLY A 93 10.15 -2.02 6.02
C GLY A 93 9.37 -1.20 5.00
N ALA A 94 8.51 -0.28 5.45
CA ALA A 94 7.80 0.61 4.53
C ALA A 94 8.77 1.47 3.74
N VAL A 95 8.49 1.68 2.46
CA VAL A 95 9.31 2.55 1.62
C VAL A 95 8.88 4.00 1.71
N LYS A 96 7.61 4.25 2.05
CA LYS A 96 7.08 5.60 2.16
C LYS A 96 5.86 5.63 3.07
N PHE A 97 5.65 6.78 3.71
CA PHE A 97 4.47 7.03 4.55
C PHE A 97 3.93 8.41 4.16
N LEU A 98 2.74 8.45 3.58
CA LEU A 98 2.16 9.68 3.05
C LEU A 98 0.87 10.04 3.78
N ALA A 99 0.74 11.30 4.16
CA ALA A 99 -0.50 11.82 4.75
C ALA A 99 -1.45 12.27 3.65
N LYS A 100 -2.73 11.98 3.82
CA LYS A 100 -3.77 12.50 2.92
C LYS A 100 -4.08 13.96 3.27
N PRO A 101 -4.29 14.84 2.29
CA PRO A 101 -4.08 14.63 0.87
C PRO A 101 -2.59 14.66 0.53
N PHE A 102 -2.19 13.92 -0.49
CA PHE A 102 -0.80 13.86 -0.94
C PHE A 102 -0.71 14.20 -2.42
N ASP A 103 0.52 14.50 -2.86
CA ASP A 103 0.81 14.75 -4.27
C ASP A 103 0.85 13.42 -5.03
N GLY A 104 -0.02 13.27 -6.04
CA GLY A 104 -0.08 12.04 -6.84
C GLY A 104 1.24 11.72 -7.53
N ALA A 105 2.01 12.73 -7.93
CA ALA A 105 3.32 12.52 -8.55
C ALA A 105 4.30 11.83 -7.59
N ILE A 106 4.24 12.18 -6.31
CA ILE A 106 5.09 11.56 -5.29
C ILE A 106 4.72 10.09 -5.11
N LEU A 107 3.43 9.78 -5.10
CA LEU A 107 2.96 8.40 -4.99
C LEU A 107 3.41 7.57 -6.20
N ILE A 108 3.24 8.10 -7.40
CA ILE A 108 3.63 7.40 -8.63
C ILE A 108 5.12 7.13 -8.63
N GLU A 109 5.94 8.11 -8.27
CA GLU A 109 7.39 7.94 -8.22
C GLU A 109 7.80 6.88 -7.21
N ALA A 110 7.20 6.92 -6.02
CA ALA A 110 7.48 5.92 -4.97
C ALA A 110 7.09 4.51 -5.43
N ALA A 111 5.97 4.37 -6.13
CA ALA A 111 5.53 3.09 -6.65
C ALA A 111 6.50 2.56 -7.72
N ARG A 112 6.96 3.43 -8.61
CA ARG A 112 7.92 3.05 -9.65
C ARG A 112 9.24 2.57 -9.05
N VAL A 113 9.75 3.30 -8.06
CA VAL A 113 10.99 2.91 -7.38
C VAL A 113 10.81 1.54 -6.71
N ALA A 114 9.68 1.34 -6.05
CA ALA A 114 9.38 0.05 -5.40
C ALA A 114 9.34 -1.09 -6.40
N LEU A 115 8.71 -0.87 -7.56
CA LEU A 115 8.60 -1.89 -8.61
C LEU A 115 9.95 -2.24 -9.24
N GLU A 116 10.90 -1.32 -9.22
CA GLU A 116 12.26 -1.55 -9.70
C GLU A 116 13.11 -2.33 -8.70
N GLY A 117 12.53 -2.76 -7.59
CA GLY A 117 13.23 -3.51 -6.56
C GLY A 117 13.97 -2.65 -5.55
N GLY A 118 13.72 -1.34 -5.56
CA GLY A 118 14.31 -0.45 -4.58
C GLY A 118 15.81 -0.26 -4.68
N ILE A 119 16.37 -0.50 -5.84
CA ILE A 119 17.80 -0.37 -6.06
C ILE A 119 18.19 1.07 -6.28
#